data_3bea7eaeab6317c1596934a4ffab1cd6
#
_entry.id   3bea7eaeab6317c1596934a4ffab1cd6
#
_cell.length_a   1.000
_cell.length_b   1.000
_cell.length_c   1.000
_cell.angle_alpha   90.00
_cell.angle_beta   90.00
_cell.angle_gamma   90.00
#
_symmetry.space_group_name_H-M   'P 1'
#
loop_
_entity.id
_entity.type
_entity.pdbx_description
1 polymer ?
#
loop_
_entity_poly.entity_id
_entity_poly.type
_entity_poly.pdbx_seq_one_letter_code
_entity_poly.pdbx_strand_id
1 'polypeptide(L)'
;LFVAPGNAGTATIATNLDFSATDFEAIKAVVIKENIEMVVVGPEDPLVKGVYDFFLNDADLKHIPVIGPSKLGAQLEGSKEFAKEFMMKHQVPTAAYDSFTAETVEKGCEFLATLQPPYVLKADGLAAGKGVLIIQDLAEAQAELRNMLVGQKFGAASSKVVIEEFLDGIELSCFVLTDGKSYKILPTAKDYKRIGEGDTGLNTGGMGAVSPVPYVDAVLMEKIETRIVQ
;
A
#
# COMPACT_ATOMS: atom_id res chain seq x y z
N LEU A 1 12.57 -22.69 -7.59
CA LEU A 1 12.10 -21.41 -7.06
C LEU A 1 13.23 -20.40 -7.11
N PHE A 2 12.95 -19.19 -7.63
CA PHE A 2 13.88 -18.07 -7.71
C PHE A 2 13.27 -16.87 -6.99
N VAL A 3 14.10 -16.04 -6.35
CA VAL A 3 13.64 -14.84 -5.62
C VAL A 3 14.58 -13.67 -5.93
N ALA A 4 14.02 -12.53 -6.35
CA ALA A 4 14.78 -11.32 -6.65
C ALA A 4 14.27 -10.14 -5.79
N PRO A 5 15.16 -9.47 -5.03
CA PRO A 5 16.57 -9.78 -4.80
C PRO A 5 16.81 -10.95 -3.84
N GLY A 6 15.81 -11.40 -3.06
CA GLY A 6 15.96 -12.40 -2.04
C GLY A 6 16.68 -11.92 -0.76
N ASN A 7 16.81 -12.80 0.21
CA ASN A 7 17.47 -12.55 1.50
C ASN A 7 18.05 -13.86 2.08
N ALA A 8 18.64 -13.81 3.27
CA ALA A 8 19.23 -14.99 3.93
C ALA A 8 18.19 -16.11 4.19
N GLY A 9 16.94 -15.76 4.49
CA GLY A 9 15.86 -16.73 4.70
C GLY A 9 15.47 -17.42 3.39
N THR A 10 15.26 -16.67 2.30
CA THR A 10 14.91 -17.23 1.00
C THR A 10 16.03 -18.08 0.40
N ALA A 11 17.30 -17.77 0.71
CA ALA A 11 18.44 -18.58 0.29
C ALA A 11 18.42 -20.04 0.80
N THR A 12 17.65 -20.33 1.84
CA THR A 12 17.51 -21.70 2.37
C THR A 12 16.56 -22.59 1.57
N ILE A 13 15.68 -21.98 0.75
CA ILE A 13 14.61 -22.68 0.02
C ILE A 13 14.52 -22.32 -1.46
N ALA A 14 15.29 -21.32 -1.91
CA ALA A 14 15.25 -20.79 -3.26
C ALA A 14 16.63 -20.31 -3.73
N THR A 15 16.76 -20.03 -5.01
CA THR A 15 17.91 -19.34 -5.58
C THR A 15 17.66 -17.83 -5.56
N ASN A 16 18.44 -17.09 -4.77
CA ASN A 16 18.41 -15.64 -4.79
C ASN A 16 19.09 -15.09 -6.04
N LEU A 17 18.49 -14.07 -6.61
CA LEU A 17 19.00 -13.37 -7.81
C LEU A 17 19.41 -11.96 -7.42
N ASP A 18 20.58 -11.52 -7.85
CA ASP A 18 21.17 -10.23 -7.46
C ASP A 18 20.78 -9.12 -8.45
N PHE A 19 19.49 -8.75 -8.44
CA PHE A 19 18.99 -7.57 -9.15
C PHE A 19 17.73 -6.99 -8.49
N SER A 20 17.45 -5.74 -8.80
CA SER A 20 16.28 -5.04 -8.28
C SER A 20 14.98 -5.65 -8.81
N ALA A 21 13.94 -5.77 -7.96
CA ALA A 21 12.60 -6.15 -8.39
C ALA A 21 11.96 -5.18 -9.41
N THR A 22 12.57 -4.03 -9.66
CA THR A 22 12.14 -3.05 -10.66
C THR A 22 13.01 -3.03 -11.92
N ASP A 23 14.00 -3.93 -12.01
CA ASP A 23 14.77 -4.15 -13.24
C ASP A 23 14.05 -5.17 -14.14
N PHE A 24 13.12 -4.67 -14.94
CA PHE A 24 12.24 -5.53 -15.75
C PHE A 24 12.99 -6.29 -16.84
N GLU A 25 14.10 -5.74 -17.36
CA GLU A 25 14.93 -6.44 -18.35
C GLU A 25 15.69 -7.60 -17.71
N ALA A 26 16.21 -7.42 -16.51
CA ALA A 26 16.85 -8.51 -15.76
C ALA A 26 15.83 -9.60 -15.41
N ILE A 27 14.61 -9.21 -15.02
CA ILE A 27 13.49 -10.15 -14.78
C ILE A 27 13.20 -10.95 -16.06
N LYS A 28 13.04 -10.28 -17.21
CA LYS A 28 12.79 -10.95 -18.51
C LYS A 28 13.90 -11.94 -18.84
N ALA A 29 15.15 -11.53 -18.72
CA ALA A 29 16.30 -12.39 -19.02
C ALA A 29 16.30 -13.68 -18.20
N VAL A 30 15.99 -13.60 -16.90
CA VAL A 30 15.94 -14.77 -16.03
C VAL A 30 14.70 -15.62 -16.32
N VAL A 31 13.54 -15.03 -16.53
CA VAL A 31 12.30 -15.77 -16.85
C VAL A 31 12.50 -16.65 -18.07
N ILE A 32 13.13 -16.12 -19.12
CA ILE A 32 13.43 -16.88 -20.34
C ILE A 32 14.50 -17.94 -20.07
N LYS A 33 15.62 -17.56 -19.45
CA LYS A 33 16.77 -18.45 -19.22
C LYS A 33 16.42 -19.66 -18.36
N GLU A 34 15.67 -19.43 -17.30
CA GLU A 34 15.33 -20.47 -16.30
C GLU A 34 13.97 -21.13 -16.57
N ASN A 35 13.32 -20.82 -17.71
CA ASN A 35 11.99 -21.32 -18.10
C ASN A 35 10.96 -21.15 -16.97
N ILE A 36 10.84 -19.94 -16.42
CA ILE A 36 9.88 -19.63 -15.34
C ILE A 36 8.46 -19.67 -15.91
N GLU A 37 7.59 -20.40 -15.25
CA GLU A 37 6.20 -20.61 -15.69
C GLU A 37 5.19 -19.67 -14.99
N MET A 38 5.60 -18.99 -13.91
CA MET A 38 4.76 -18.06 -13.15
C MET A 38 5.62 -17.06 -12.39
N VAL A 39 5.18 -15.81 -12.32
CA VAL A 39 5.80 -14.76 -11.50
C VAL A 39 4.82 -14.28 -10.45
N VAL A 40 5.26 -14.24 -9.18
CA VAL A 40 4.50 -13.68 -8.06
C VAL A 40 5.19 -12.41 -7.59
N VAL A 41 4.49 -11.29 -7.60
CA VAL A 41 5.05 -9.99 -7.21
C VAL A 41 4.56 -9.66 -5.80
N GLY A 42 5.48 -9.69 -4.84
CA GLY A 42 5.18 -9.43 -3.43
C GLY A 42 5.06 -7.94 -3.09
N PRO A 43 6.04 -7.09 -3.44
CA PRO A 43 6.02 -5.67 -3.09
C PRO A 43 5.21 -4.83 -4.09
N GLU A 44 4.73 -3.68 -3.63
CA GLU A 44 3.92 -2.74 -4.41
C GLU A 44 4.72 -1.98 -5.49
N ASP A 45 5.98 -1.65 -5.25
CA ASP A 45 6.77 -0.77 -6.12
C ASP A 45 6.93 -1.31 -7.57
N PRO A 46 7.27 -2.59 -7.81
CA PRO A 46 7.28 -3.14 -9.17
C PRO A 46 5.91 -3.10 -9.86
N LEU A 47 4.83 -3.29 -9.11
CA LEU A 47 3.45 -3.26 -9.63
C LEU A 47 3.07 -1.84 -10.05
N VAL A 48 3.32 -0.85 -9.20
CA VAL A 48 3.10 0.57 -9.50
C VAL A 48 3.92 1.02 -10.72
N LYS A 49 5.14 0.51 -10.87
CA LYS A 49 5.99 0.75 -12.05
C LYS A 49 5.55 -0.01 -13.29
N GLY A 50 4.67 -1.00 -13.16
CA GLY A 50 4.00 -1.66 -14.28
C GLY A 50 4.63 -2.96 -14.75
N VAL A 51 5.21 -3.75 -13.86
CA VAL A 51 5.77 -5.07 -14.21
C VAL A 51 4.74 -5.99 -14.85
N TYR A 52 3.48 -5.98 -14.39
CA TYR A 52 2.39 -6.75 -15.00
C TYR A 52 2.18 -6.36 -16.46
N ASP A 53 2.08 -5.04 -16.72
CA ASP A 53 1.87 -4.50 -18.07
C ASP A 53 3.07 -4.74 -18.98
N PHE A 54 4.29 -4.74 -18.41
CA PHE A 54 5.50 -5.11 -19.13
C PHE A 54 5.40 -6.56 -19.66
N PHE A 55 5.02 -7.51 -18.81
CA PHE A 55 4.82 -8.90 -19.23
C PHE A 55 3.72 -9.03 -20.28
N LEU A 56 2.59 -8.37 -20.07
CA LEU A 56 1.43 -8.46 -20.97
C LEU A 56 1.75 -7.94 -22.39
N ASN A 57 2.60 -6.91 -22.49
CA ASN A 57 2.94 -6.28 -23.77
C ASN A 57 4.19 -6.90 -24.45
N ASP A 58 4.90 -7.78 -23.79
CA ASP A 58 6.09 -8.44 -24.35
C ASP A 58 5.73 -9.75 -25.04
N ALA A 59 6.23 -9.93 -26.28
CA ALA A 59 5.90 -11.10 -27.11
C ALA A 59 6.36 -12.43 -26.48
N ASP A 60 7.48 -12.40 -25.77
CA ASP A 60 8.11 -13.58 -25.16
C ASP A 60 7.53 -13.88 -23.77
N LEU A 61 6.94 -12.89 -23.09
CA LEU A 61 6.48 -13.00 -21.69
C LEU A 61 4.97 -13.07 -21.53
N LYS A 62 4.18 -12.60 -22.49
CA LYS A 62 2.71 -12.46 -22.37
C LYS A 62 1.94 -13.72 -22.02
N HIS A 63 2.56 -14.89 -22.21
CA HIS A 63 1.97 -16.19 -21.86
C HIS A 63 2.29 -16.62 -20.41
N ILE A 64 3.21 -15.91 -19.73
CA ILE A 64 3.60 -16.20 -18.35
C ILE A 64 2.63 -15.49 -17.41
N PRO A 65 1.89 -16.19 -16.56
CA PRO A 65 1.00 -15.57 -15.59
C PRO A 65 1.81 -14.78 -14.54
N VAL A 66 1.37 -13.53 -14.32
CA VAL A 66 1.90 -12.66 -13.27
C VAL A 66 0.83 -12.48 -12.20
N ILE A 67 1.12 -12.87 -10.97
CA ILE A 67 0.23 -12.66 -9.83
C ILE A 67 0.52 -11.28 -9.25
N GLY A 68 -0.41 -10.37 -9.47
CA GLY A 68 -0.37 -8.97 -9.08
C GLY A 68 -1.24 -8.12 -9.99
N PRO A 69 -1.66 -6.92 -9.56
CA PRO A 69 -2.49 -6.03 -10.37
C PRO A 69 -1.72 -5.41 -11.53
N SER A 70 -2.47 -4.94 -12.54
CA SER A 70 -1.93 -4.04 -13.57
C SER A 70 -1.42 -2.74 -12.97
N LYS A 71 -0.65 -1.96 -13.73
CA LYS A 71 -0.17 -0.64 -13.31
C LYS A 71 -1.32 0.27 -12.85
N LEU A 72 -2.46 0.22 -13.55
CA LEU A 72 -3.65 0.99 -13.16
C LEU A 72 -4.24 0.48 -11.84
N GLY A 73 -4.39 -0.83 -11.66
CA GLY A 73 -4.88 -1.42 -10.41
C GLY A 73 -3.94 -1.14 -9.23
N ALA A 74 -2.63 -1.16 -9.46
CA ALA A 74 -1.61 -0.85 -8.45
C ALA A 74 -1.65 0.60 -7.96
N GLN A 75 -2.33 1.53 -8.67
CA GLN A 75 -2.54 2.89 -8.18
C GLN A 75 -3.37 2.97 -6.90
N LEU A 76 -4.17 1.95 -6.58
CA LEU A 76 -4.86 1.86 -5.28
C LEU A 76 -3.87 1.85 -4.08
N GLU A 77 -2.63 1.44 -4.29
CA GLU A 77 -1.55 1.56 -3.31
C GLU A 77 -0.58 2.71 -3.67
N GLY A 78 -0.36 2.94 -4.96
CA GLY A 78 0.61 3.92 -5.47
C GLY A 78 0.21 5.38 -5.23
N SER A 79 -1.09 5.68 -5.14
CA SER A 79 -1.63 7.01 -4.88
C SER A 79 -2.79 6.91 -3.89
N LYS A 80 -2.65 7.57 -2.75
CA LYS A 80 -3.69 7.61 -1.72
C LYS A 80 -4.92 8.38 -2.18
N GLU A 81 -4.72 9.46 -2.93
CA GLU A 81 -5.83 10.21 -3.53
C GLU A 81 -6.60 9.35 -4.52
N PHE A 82 -5.91 8.66 -5.44
CA PHE A 82 -6.57 7.73 -6.38
C PHE A 82 -7.39 6.65 -5.64
N ALA A 83 -6.81 6.08 -4.58
CA ALA A 83 -7.52 5.08 -3.75
C ALA A 83 -8.77 5.68 -3.09
N LYS A 84 -8.68 6.89 -2.55
CA LYS A 84 -9.81 7.59 -1.93
C LYS A 84 -10.90 7.92 -2.94
N GLU A 85 -10.55 8.48 -4.09
CA GLU A 85 -11.49 8.75 -5.19
C GLU A 85 -12.20 7.48 -5.66
N PHE A 86 -11.43 6.38 -5.82
CA PHE A 86 -11.98 5.08 -6.16
C PHE A 86 -12.97 4.58 -5.12
N MET A 87 -12.59 4.61 -3.84
CA MET A 87 -13.47 4.19 -2.74
C MET A 87 -14.76 5.02 -2.66
N MET A 88 -14.66 6.33 -2.80
CA MET A 88 -15.82 7.22 -2.84
C MET A 88 -16.73 6.91 -4.02
N LYS A 89 -16.15 6.78 -5.21
CA LYS A 89 -16.90 6.47 -6.44
C LYS A 89 -17.68 5.16 -6.34
N HIS A 90 -17.07 4.16 -5.70
CA HIS A 90 -17.64 2.81 -5.57
C HIS A 90 -18.33 2.57 -4.22
N GLN A 91 -18.51 3.62 -3.40
CA GLN A 91 -19.15 3.56 -2.09
C GLN A 91 -18.50 2.58 -1.11
N VAL A 92 -17.18 2.35 -1.28
CA VAL A 92 -16.38 1.57 -0.34
C VAL A 92 -16.15 2.42 0.92
N PRO A 93 -16.46 1.92 2.13
CA PRO A 93 -16.24 2.66 3.36
C PRO A 93 -14.77 3.07 3.53
N THR A 94 -14.56 4.35 3.79
CA THR A 94 -13.22 4.91 4.02
C THR A 94 -13.31 6.13 4.92
N ALA A 95 -12.17 6.54 5.53
CA ALA A 95 -12.07 7.77 6.31
C ALA A 95 -12.44 8.99 5.47
N ALA A 96 -13.12 9.97 6.06
CA ALA A 96 -13.30 11.28 5.44
C ALA A 96 -11.93 11.89 5.14
N TYR A 97 -11.80 12.56 4.00
CA TYR A 97 -10.51 13.08 3.54
C TYR A 97 -10.66 14.30 2.65
N ASP A 98 -9.55 15.01 2.47
CA ASP A 98 -9.35 15.95 1.37
C ASP A 98 -7.86 15.99 0.99
N SER A 99 -7.55 16.47 -0.22
CA SER A 99 -6.20 16.44 -0.78
C SER A 99 -5.71 17.85 -1.09
N PHE A 100 -4.45 18.14 -0.78
CA PHE A 100 -3.85 19.46 -0.89
C PHE A 100 -2.47 19.41 -1.54
N THR A 101 -2.16 20.49 -2.26
CA THR A 101 -0.85 20.76 -2.88
C THR A 101 -0.21 21.99 -2.25
N ALA A 102 1.00 22.34 -2.67
CA ALA A 102 1.67 23.56 -2.20
C ALA A 102 0.83 24.82 -2.48
N GLU A 103 0.09 24.85 -3.60
CA GLU A 103 -0.77 25.99 -3.98
C GLU A 103 -2.04 26.08 -3.11
N THR A 104 -2.45 24.98 -2.48
CA THR A 104 -3.67 24.90 -1.67
C THR A 104 -3.40 24.67 -0.18
N VAL A 105 -2.15 24.82 0.25
CA VAL A 105 -1.72 24.51 1.65
C VAL A 105 -2.54 25.24 2.69
N GLU A 106 -2.92 26.52 2.48
CA GLU A 106 -3.70 27.27 3.46
C GLU A 106 -5.13 26.73 3.57
N LYS A 107 -5.75 26.27 2.46
CA LYS A 107 -7.03 25.53 2.51
C LYS A 107 -6.91 24.23 3.29
N GLY A 108 -5.76 23.56 3.18
CA GLY A 108 -5.45 22.37 3.99
C GLY A 108 -5.37 22.71 5.49
N CYS A 109 -4.80 23.85 5.84
CA CYS A 109 -4.78 24.32 7.23
C CYS A 109 -6.18 24.67 7.76
N GLU A 110 -7.05 25.23 6.91
CA GLU A 110 -8.47 25.48 7.24
C GLU A 110 -9.22 24.15 7.41
N PHE A 111 -8.99 23.20 6.53
CA PHE A 111 -9.60 21.87 6.62
C PHE A 111 -9.20 21.14 7.90
N LEU A 112 -7.91 21.17 8.29
CA LEU A 112 -7.44 20.62 9.58
C LEU A 112 -8.22 21.21 10.76
N ALA A 113 -8.53 22.50 10.74
CA ALA A 113 -9.28 23.15 11.81
C ALA A 113 -10.75 22.68 11.90
N THR A 114 -11.28 21.99 10.89
CA THR A 114 -12.62 21.39 10.92
C THR A 114 -12.64 19.98 11.52
N LEU A 115 -11.47 19.34 11.63
CA LEU A 115 -11.35 17.98 12.14
C LEU A 115 -11.13 17.95 13.64
N GLN A 116 -11.26 16.77 14.22
CA GLN A 116 -10.89 16.48 15.60
C GLN A 116 -9.53 15.75 15.65
N PRO A 117 -8.70 16.00 16.68
CA PRO A 117 -7.46 15.25 16.85
C PRO A 117 -7.72 13.76 17.15
N PRO A 118 -6.78 12.87 16.82
CA PRO A 118 -5.51 13.16 16.15
C PRO A 118 -5.68 13.46 14.65
N TYR A 119 -4.85 14.36 14.13
CA TYR A 119 -4.81 14.75 12.72
C TYR A 119 -3.93 13.78 11.93
N VAL A 120 -4.42 13.27 10.81
CA VAL A 120 -3.69 12.29 9.99
C VAL A 120 -3.29 12.95 8.66
N LEU A 121 -1.98 13.11 8.45
CA LEU A 121 -1.41 13.66 7.22
C LEU A 121 -0.65 12.57 6.49
N LYS A 122 -0.93 12.34 5.22
CA LYS A 122 -0.30 11.28 4.41
C LYS A 122 0.27 11.87 3.13
N ALA A 123 1.58 11.73 2.89
CA ALA A 123 2.15 11.97 1.58
C ALA A 123 1.51 11.03 0.55
N ASP A 124 1.12 11.55 -0.61
CA ASP A 124 0.32 10.77 -1.57
C ASP A 124 1.09 9.61 -2.19
N GLY A 125 2.36 9.79 -2.54
CA GLY A 125 3.19 8.74 -3.14
C GLY A 125 3.72 7.70 -2.16
N LEU A 126 4.43 6.72 -2.71
CA LEU A 126 5.15 5.71 -1.92
C LEU A 126 6.28 6.38 -1.12
N ALA A 127 6.23 6.23 0.19
CA ALA A 127 7.22 6.78 1.13
C ALA A 127 7.75 5.73 2.13
N ALA A 128 7.72 4.45 1.74
CA ALA A 128 8.21 3.32 2.56
C ALA A 128 7.66 3.33 4.00
N GLY A 129 6.36 3.63 4.15
CA GLY A 129 5.69 3.70 5.46
C GLY A 129 6.02 4.94 6.31
N LYS A 130 6.90 5.84 5.85
CA LYS A 130 7.33 7.03 6.60
C LYS A 130 6.51 8.29 6.28
N GLY A 131 5.70 8.26 5.23
CA GLY A 131 4.92 9.40 4.75
C GLY A 131 3.61 9.65 5.51
N VAL A 132 3.38 9.02 6.65
CA VAL A 132 2.18 9.17 7.48
C VAL A 132 2.54 9.80 8.81
N LEU A 133 1.90 10.91 9.13
CA LEU A 133 2.03 11.61 10.42
C LEU A 133 0.68 11.60 11.14
N ILE A 134 0.70 11.30 12.44
CA ILE A 134 -0.46 11.34 13.33
C ILE A 134 -0.14 12.31 14.44
N ILE A 135 -0.85 13.44 14.50
CA ILE A 135 -0.48 14.62 15.30
C ILE A 135 -1.66 15.01 16.17
N GLN A 136 -1.39 15.34 17.45
CA GLN A 136 -2.44 15.69 18.41
C GLN A 136 -2.76 17.17 18.43
N ASP A 137 -1.78 18.02 18.16
CA ASP A 137 -1.91 19.48 18.23
C ASP A 137 -2.19 20.07 16.85
N LEU A 138 -3.18 20.97 16.76
CA LEU A 138 -3.58 21.59 15.48
C LEU A 138 -2.47 22.47 14.89
N ALA A 139 -1.78 23.25 15.72
CA ALA A 139 -0.73 24.15 15.23
C ALA A 139 0.48 23.36 14.71
N GLU A 140 0.82 22.26 15.38
CA GLU A 140 1.83 21.31 14.91
C GLU A 140 1.39 20.66 13.59
N ALA A 141 0.14 20.20 13.47
CA ALA A 141 -0.38 19.59 12.24
C ALA A 141 -0.32 20.57 11.05
N GLN A 142 -0.71 21.83 11.25
CA GLN A 142 -0.62 22.86 10.23
C GLN A 142 0.85 23.19 9.84
N ALA A 143 1.75 23.21 10.82
CA ALA A 143 3.18 23.41 10.55
C ALA A 143 3.76 22.24 9.74
N GLU A 144 3.42 21.00 10.12
CA GLU A 144 3.87 19.82 9.39
C GLU A 144 3.26 19.71 7.99
N LEU A 145 2.01 20.12 7.79
CA LEU A 145 1.41 20.20 6.44
C LEU A 145 2.22 21.13 5.53
N ARG A 146 2.60 22.32 6.01
CA ARG A 146 3.46 23.25 5.27
C ARG A 146 4.84 22.65 5.00
N ASN A 147 5.42 21.99 6.00
CA ASN A 147 6.72 21.33 5.85
C ASN A 147 6.68 20.19 4.82
N MET A 148 5.62 19.41 4.81
CA MET A 148 5.43 18.35 3.80
C MET A 148 5.28 18.92 2.40
N LEU A 149 4.37 19.87 2.18
CA LEU A 149 4.02 20.38 0.85
C LEU A 149 5.03 21.38 0.29
N VAL A 150 5.45 22.37 1.10
CA VAL A 150 6.36 23.43 0.66
C VAL A 150 7.81 23.02 0.89
N GLY A 151 8.10 22.40 2.04
CA GLY A 151 9.44 21.90 2.39
C GLY A 151 9.81 20.58 1.68
N GLN A 152 8.88 19.94 1.00
CA GLN A 152 9.07 18.65 0.31
C GLN A 152 9.73 17.57 1.18
N LYS A 153 9.24 17.44 2.42
CA LYS A 153 9.81 16.56 3.46
C LYS A 153 10.04 15.12 3.00
N PHE A 154 9.22 14.61 2.08
CA PHE A 154 9.31 13.25 1.52
C PHE A 154 9.60 13.27 0.01
N GLY A 155 10.26 14.33 -0.50
CA GLY A 155 10.59 14.46 -1.91
C GLY A 155 9.36 14.51 -2.80
N ALA A 156 9.39 13.82 -3.95
CA ALA A 156 8.30 13.81 -4.92
C ALA A 156 6.97 13.30 -4.34
N ALA A 157 6.99 12.43 -3.34
CA ALA A 157 5.77 11.96 -2.65
C ALA A 157 5.05 13.08 -1.89
N SER A 158 5.75 14.18 -1.55
CA SER A 158 5.19 15.37 -0.91
C SER A 158 4.58 16.40 -1.88
N SER A 159 4.51 16.12 -3.17
CA SER A 159 3.82 17.03 -4.12
C SER A 159 2.34 17.19 -3.80
N LYS A 160 1.78 16.21 -3.09
CA LYS A 160 0.41 16.20 -2.59
C LYS A 160 0.36 15.54 -1.21
N VAL A 161 -0.51 16.03 -0.33
CA VAL A 161 -0.81 15.45 0.96
C VAL A 161 -2.31 15.20 1.07
N VAL A 162 -2.66 13.98 1.45
CA VAL A 162 -4.03 13.62 1.82
C VAL A 162 -4.18 13.80 3.33
N ILE A 163 -5.14 14.59 3.75
CA ILE A 163 -5.53 14.74 5.16
C ILE A 163 -6.76 13.87 5.38
N GLU A 164 -6.72 13.04 6.42
CA GLU A 164 -7.80 12.10 6.75
C GLU A 164 -8.28 12.29 8.19
N GLU A 165 -9.53 11.93 8.44
CA GLU A 165 -9.97 11.69 9.80
C GLU A 165 -9.24 10.49 10.40
N PHE A 166 -9.00 10.53 11.70
CA PHE A 166 -8.43 9.38 12.41
C PHE A 166 -9.49 8.31 12.62
N LEU A 167 -9.21 7.09 12.15
CA LEU A 167 -10.02 5.93 12.46
C LEU A 167 -9.42 5.18 13.64
N ASP A 168 -10.17 5.11 14.74
CA ASP A 168 -9.81 4.29 15.90
C ASP A 168 -10.38 2.88 15.74
N GLY A 169 -9.54 1.87 15.99
CA GLY A 169 -9.96 0.48 15.85
C GLY A 169 -8.81 -0.51 15.77
N ILE A 170 -9.16 -1.77 15.65
CA ILE A 170 -8.20 -2.86 15.49
C ILE A 170 -7.99 -3.10 14.00
N GLU A 171 -6.77 -2.90 13.53
CA GLU A 171 -6.37 -3.13 12.13
C GLU A 171 -6.33 -4.63 11.83
N LEU A 172 -6.79 -5.01 10.64
CA LEU A 172 -6.60 -6.33 10.07
C LEU A 172 -6.42 -6.26 8.55
N SER A 173 -5.73 -7.24 7.99
CA SER A 173 -5.61 -7.44 6.55
C SER A 173 -6.54 -8.53 6.08
N CYS A 174 -7.35 -8.25 5.05
CA CYS A 174 -8.15 -9.22 4.32
C CYS A 174 -7.53 -9.36 2.92
N PHE A 175 -7.09 -10.55 2.59
CA PHE A 175 -6.45 -10.85 1.31
C PHE A 175 -7.45 -11.42 0.34
N VAL A 176 -7.48 -10.89 -0.88
CA VAL A 176 -8.37 -11.34 -1.94
C VAL A 176 -7.55 -11.69 -3.18
N LEU A 177 -7.65 -12.92 -3.63
CA LEU A 177 -7.12 -13.34 -4.91
C LEU A 177 -8.24 -13.28 -5.96
N THR A 178 -8.02 -12.57 -7.07
CA THR A 178 -9.02 -12.38 -8.12
C THR A 178 -8.40 -12.44 -9.51
N ASP A 179 -9.21 -12.89 -10.47
CA ASP A 179 -8.94 -12.81 -11.92
C ASP A 179 -9.75 -11.70 -12.61
N GLY A 180 -10.42 -10.84 -11.83
CA GLY A 180 -11.30 -9.78 -12.31
C GLY A 180 -12.73 -10.24 -12.62
N LYS A 181 -13.04 -11.53 -12.48
CA LYS A 181 -14.40 -12.11 -12.67
C LYS A 181 -14.83 -12.90 -11.45
N SER A 182 -13.91 -13.63 -10.88
CA SER A 182 -14.10 -14.44 -9.68
C SER A 182 -13.07 -14.04 -8.64
N TYR A 183 -13.37 -14.32 -7.39
CA TYR A 183 -12.42 -14.07 -6.30
C TYR A 183 -12.43 -15.18 -5.26
N LYS A 184 -11.35 -15.27 -4.49
CA LYS A 184 -11.22 -16.10 -3.29
C LYS A 184 -10.66 -15.25 -2.16
N ILE A 185 -11.34 -15.25 -1.03
CA ILE A 185 -10.83 -14.63 0.19
C ILE A 185 -9.86 -15.64 0.83
N LEU A 186 -8.65 -15.17 1.13
CA LEU A 186 -7.63 -15.91 1.84
C LEU A 186 -7.75 -15.65 3.36
N PRO A 187 -7.08 -16.44 4.22
CA PRO A 187 -7.09 -16.19 5.65
C PRO A 187 -6.68 -14.76 5.99
N THR A 188 -7.45 -14.13 6.88
CA THR A 188 -7.12 -12.79 7.39
C THR A 188 -5.87 -12.81 8.24
N ALA A 189 -5.16 -11.67 8.30
CA ALA A 189 -4.02 -11.51 9.18
C ALA A 189 -4.07 -10.16 9.93
N LYS A 190 -3.54 -10.16 11.14
CA LYS A 190 -3.19 -8.93 11.86
C LYS A 190 -1.68 -8.92 12.05
N ASP A 191 -1.05 -7.88 11.54
CA ASP A 191 0.36 -7.62 11.81
C ASP A 191 0.52 -6.62 12.97
N TYR A 192 1.71 -6.65 13.56
CA TYR A 192 2.14 -5.75 14.63
C TYR A 192 3.36 -4.99 14.15
N LYS A 193 3.20 -3.69 13.95
CA LYS A 193 4.21 -2.83 13.31
C LYS A 193 5.04 -2.04 14.31
N ARG A 194 4.49 -1.72 15.49
CA ARG A 194 5.16 -0.84 16.45
C ARG A 194 6.18 -1.58 17.29
N ILE A 195 7.31 -0.92 17.56
CA ILE A 195 8.45 -1.53 18.26
C ILE A 195 8.23 -1.72 19.76
N GLY A 196 7.36 -0.92 20.37
CA GLY A 196 7.13 -0.89 21.82
C GLY A 196 5.95 -1.75 22.27
N GLU A 197 5.97 -2.16 23.52
CA GLU A 197 4.85 -2.85 24.15
C GLU A 197 3.59 -1.98 24.17
N GLY A 198 2.41 -2.62 24.08
CA GLY A 198 1.13 -1.92 24.07
C GLY A 198 0.88 -1.12 22.78
N ASP A 199 1.47 -1.54 21.67
CA ASP A 199 1.33 -0.89 20.35
C ASP A 199 1.81 0.57 20.36
N THR A 200 3.01 0.80 20.88
CA THR A 200 3.64 2.11 21.03
C THR A 200 4.95 2.25 20.26
N GLY A 201 5.44 3.47 20.10
CA GLY A 201 6.71 3.76 19.45
C GLY A 201 6.62 3.83 17.93
N LEU A 202 7.77 3.72 17.25
CA LEU A 202 7.89 3.83 15.80
C LEU A 202 7.42 2.57 15.09
N ASN A 203 6.89 2.75 13.90
CA ASN A 203 6.58 1.64 13.00
C ASN A 203 7.87 0.97 12.50
N THR A 204 7.82 -0.36 12.42
CA THR A 204 8.84 -1.22 11.83
C THR A 204 8.32 -1.88 10.56
N GLY A 205 9.13 -2.71 9.91
CA GLY A 205 8.69 -3.57 8.80
C GLY A 205 7.80 -4.74 9.24
N GLY A 206 7.57 -4.91 10.54
CA GLY A 206 6.74 -5.96 11.17
C GLY A 206 7.47 -6.64 12.31
N MET A 207 6.79 -6.72 13.47
CA MET A 207 7.29 -7.40 14.68
C MET A 207 6.70 -8.81 14.82
N GLY A 208 5.64 -9.10 14.07
CA GLY A 208 4.95 -10.37 14.07
C GLY A 208 3.59 -10.27 13.39
N ALA A 209 2.97 -11.44 13.15
CA ALA A 209 1.62 -11.51 12.61
C ALA A 209 0.86 -12.69 13.19
N VAL A 210 -0.47 -12.57 13.26
CA VAL A 210 -1.40 -13.64 13.64
C VAL A 210 -2.36 -13.90 12.48
N SER A 211 -2.47 -15.16 12.07
CA SER A 211 -3.41 -15.59 11.02
C SER A 211 -3.90 -17.02 11.34
N PRO A 212 -5.20 -17.30 11.18
CA PRO A 212 -6.29 -16.36 10.98
C PRO A 212 -6.51 -15.47 12.21
N VAL A 213 -7.23 -14.34 12.02
CA VAL A 213 -7.45 -13.37 13.11
C VAL A 213 -8.60 -13.83 14.00
N PRO A 214 -8.39 -14.06 15.33
CA PRO A 214 -9.39 -14.73 16.19
C PRO A 214 -10.69 -13.96 16.41
N TYR A 215 -10.68 -12.62 16.31
CA TYR A 215 -11.88 -11.78 16.52
C TYR A 215 -12.68 -11.56 15.23
N VAL A 216 -12.24 -12.10 14.10
CA VAL A 216 -12.95 -11.99 12.82
C VAL A 216 -13.98 -13.11 12.74
N ASP A 217 -15.20 -12.80 13.07
CA ASP A 217 -16.33 -13.71 12.97
C ASP A 217 -17.01 -13.66 11.59
N ALA A 218 -17.99 -14.51 11.38
CA ALA A 218 -18.73 -14.60 10.13
C ALA A 218 -19.47 -13.30 9.80
N VAL A 219 -19.97 -12.57 10.80
CA VAL A 219 -20.69 -11.31 10.59
C VAL A 219 -19.78 -10.21 10.11
N LEU A 220 -18.56 -10.12 10.67
CA LEU A 220 -17.56 -9.17 10.22
C LEU A 220 -17.07 -9.52 8.80
N MET A 221 -16.84 -10.82 8.53
CA MET A 221 -16.44 -11.26 7.19
C MET A 221 -17.49 -10.95 6.12
N GLU A 222 -18.78 -11.17 6.42
CA GLU A 222 -19.87 -10.80 5.50
C GLU A 222 -19.87 -9.30 5.19
N LYS A 223 -19.63 -8.44 6.21
CA LYS A 223 -19.52 -6.99 6.00
C LYS A 223 -18.33 -6.62 5.11
N ILE A 224 -17.16 -7.25 5.33
CA ILE A 224 -15.96 -7.02 4.52
C ILE A 224 -16.24 -7.43 3.08
N GLU A 225 -16.78 -8.64 2.88
CA GLU A 225 -17.06 -9.17 1.55
C GLU A 225 -18.06 -8.32 0.77
N THR A 226 -19.20 -7.98 1.38
CA THR A 226 -20.29 -7.27 0.70
C THR A 226 -20.07 -5.77 0.54
N ARG A 227 -19.25 -5.14 1.38
CA ARG A 227 -19.05 -3.68 1.37
C ARG A 227 -17.72 -3.22 0.84
N ILE A 228 -16.74 -4.13 0.73
CA ILE A 228 -15.37 -3.79 0.32
C ILE A 228 -14.93 -4.63 -0.87
N VAL A 229 -15.20 -5.94 -0.87
CA VAL A 229 -14.69 -6.85 -1.91
C VAL A 229 -15.57 -6.87 -3.14
N GLN A 230 -16.91 -6.90 -2.98
CA GLN A 230 -17.90 -6.88 -4.06
C GLN A 230 -18.24 -5.47 -4.52
#